data_86ce7420b7d84e49ff206b2644c1d1ca
#
_entry.id   86ce7420b7d84e49ff206b2644c1d1ca
#
_cell.length_a   1.000
_cell.length_b   1.000
_cell.length_c   1.000
_cell.angle_alpha   90.00
_cell.angle_beta   90.00
_cell.angle_gamma   90.00
#
_symmetry.space_group_name_H-M   'P 1'
#
loop_
_entity.id
_entity.type
_entity.pdbx_description
1 polymer ?
#
loop_
_entity_poly.entity_id
_entity_poly.type
_entity_poly.pdbx_seq_one_letter_code
_entity_poly.pdbx_strand_id
1 'polypeptide(L)'
;MLIFIFAALSMVLIHRLFSLQIIHGQEYADNFSIMTTKTRTLKSTRGNIYDRNGQVLASNELSYSITLEDSGDYANNTERNRSLNGEIYKIIQIIESNGDAISSDFRISVDSSGNYSYDVEGTTLSRFKADVYGHSYIDDLTTEEANASAQQMVEDMLKRYEIPYDHSDYKASELKKAQEAGLPEQLTKEETLKIISVRYALSTTSFRKYIPVTIATDASENTVAAIQENKSLLEGVDVQEDSVRVYTDSIYFAPLLGYTGKISSDELADLRTENPDAGYSTTSIVGKSGLEKVMESTLQGKDGSEKVYVDYYGKVLQIGEDSKEDPVQGNNVYLTIDKDLQLSLIHI
;
A
#
# COMPACT_ATOMS: atom_id res chain seq x y z
N MET A 1 17.85 -67.66 5.30
CA MET A 1 18.62 -66.54 5.87
C MET A 1 18.39 -65.27 5.09
N LEU A 2 18.57 -65.20 3.76
CA LEU A 2 18.42 -63.99 2.92
C LEU A 2 17.01 -63.37 3.02
N ILE A 3 15.95 -64.17 2.99
CA ILE A 3 14.54 -63.74 3.12
C ILE A 3 14.26 -63.03 4.43
N PHE A 4 14.82 -63.54 5.55
CA PHE A 4 14.69 -62.90 6.85
C PHE A 4 15.38 -61.54 6.94
N ILE A 5 16.53 -61.40 6.30
CA ILE A 5 17.27 -60.13 6.22
C ILE A 5 16.45 -59.12 5.41
N PHE A 6 15.90 -59.52 4.25
CA PHE A 6 15.03 -58.65 3.43
C PHE A 6 13.75 -58.23 4.16
N ALA A 7 13.10 -59.17 4.87
CA ALA A 7 11.91 -58.87 5.65
C ALA A 7 12.22 -57.88 6.81
N ALA A 8 13.35 -58.05 7.49
CA ALA A 8 13.77 -57.11 8.55
C ALA A 8 14.08 -55.73 8.01
N LEU A 9 14.80 -55.62 6.87
CA LEU A 9 15.07 -54.35 6.22
C LEU A 9 13.79 -53.68 5.74
N SER A 10 12.85 -54.41 5.13
CA SER A 10 11.56 -53.90 4.72
C SER A 10 10.74 -53.34 5.90
N MET A 11 10.77 -54.04 7.04
CA MET A 11 10.08 -53.59 8.26
C MET A 11 10.68 -52.28 8.80
N VAL A 12 12.00 -52.14 8.79
CA VAL A 12 12.67 -50.88 9.18
C VAL A 12 12.31 -49.73 8.24
N LEU A 13 12.26 -49.97 6.93
CA LEU A 13 11.87 -48.95 5.94
C LEU A 13 10.40 -48.54 6.13
N ILE A 14 9.50 -49.50 6.32
CA ILE A 14 8.06 -49.20 6.56
C ILE A 14 7.91 -48.41 7.86
N HIS A 15 8.59 -48.81 8.92
CA HIS A 15 8.56 -48.08 10.19
C HIS A 15 9.11 -46.64 10.03
N ARG A 16 10.20 -46.48 9.29
CA ARG A 16 10.76 -45.15 9.01
C ARG A 16 9.84 -44.30 8.18
N LEU A 17 9.22 -44.88 7.14
CA LEU A 17 8.24 -44.20 6.29
C LEU A 17 7.00 -43.76 7.11
N PHE A 18 6.48 -44.66 7.96
CA PHE A 18 5.36 -44.35 8.85
C PHE A 18 5.71 -43.21 9.83
N SER A 19 6.90 -43.27 10.43
CA SER A 19 7.37 -42.23 11.34
C SER A 19 7.48 -40.88 10.63
N LEU A 20 8.02 -40.80 9.39
CA LEU A 20 8.19 -39.59 8.64
C LEU A 20 6.86 -39.01 8.09
N GLN A 21 5.94 -39.89 7.64
CA GLN A 21 4.71 -39.40 6.97
C GLN A 21 3.54 -39.27 7.95
N ILE A 22 3.43 -40.09 8.98
CA ILE A 22 2.27 -40.09 9.87
C ILE A 22 2.59 -39.42 11.21
N ILE A 23 3.74 -39.75 11.85
CA ILE A 23 4.05 -39.20 13.17
C ILE A 23 4.59 -37.77 13.06
N HIS A 24 5.48 -37.52 12.12
CA HIS A 24 6.12 -36.24 11.93
C HIS A 24 5.66 -35.53 10.65
N GLY A 25 4.68 -36.08 9.91
CA GLY A 25 4.22 -35.57 8.64
C GLY A 25 3.70 -34.12 8.72
N GLN A 26 2.95 -33.82 9.79
CA GLN A 26 2.44 -32.48 10.07
C GLN A 26 3.60 -31.52 10.37
N GLU A 27 4.53 -31.92 11.22
CA GLU A 27 5.71 -31.13 11.56
C GLU A 27 6.59 -30.83 10.34
N TYR A 28 6.75 -31.83 9.45
CA TYR A 28 7.44 -31.58 8.16
C TYR A 28 6.63 -30.76 7.20
N ALA A 29 5.30 -30.90 7.14
CA ALA A 29 4.45 -30.07 6.30
C ALA A 29 4.45 -28.60 6.78
N ASP A 30 4.38 -28.38 8.08
CA ASP A 30 4.40 -27.05 8.69
C ASP A 30 5.79 -26.38 8.55
N ASN A 31 6.88 -27.15 8.57
CA ASN A 31 8.25 -26.67 8.37
C ASN A 31 8.66 -26.61 6.87
N PHE A 32 7.90 -27.23 5.96
CA PHE A 32 8.18 -27.24 4.53
C PHE A 32 7.31 -26.23 3.77
N SER A 33 7.16 -25.03 4.31
CA SER A 33 6.68 -23.91 3.50
C SER A 33 7.77 -23.62 2.46
N ILE A 34 7.41 -23.69 1.18
CA ILE A 34 8.30 -23.24 0.11
C ILE A 34 8.46 -21.73 0.30
N MET A 35 9.54 -21.34 0.98
CA MET A 35 9.85 -19.94 1.20
C MET A 35 10.52 -19.38 -0.05
N THR A 36 9.93 -18.34 -0.61
CA THR A 36 10.54 -17.54 -1.66
C THR A 36 11.13 -16.29 -1.05
N THR A 37 12.37 -15.96 -1.40
CA THR A 37 13.00 -14.73 -0.95
C THR A 37 12.54 -13.56 -1.82
N LYS A 38 12.05 -12.49 -1.20
CA LYS A 38 11.68 -11.23 -1.83
C LYS A 38 12.45 -10.08 -1.20
N THR A 39 12.63 -8.99 -1.94
CA THR A 39 13.25 -7.78 -1.43
C THR A 39 12.19 -6.73 -1.18
N ARG A 40 12.13 -6.20 0.06
CA ARG A 40 11.29 -5.08 0.45
C ARG A 40 12.15 -3.82 0.53
N THR A 41 11.65 -2.70 0.01
CA THR A 41 12.35 -1.42 0.04
C THR A 41 12.08 -0.73 1.38
N LEU A 42 13.14 -0.21 2.00
CA LEU A 42 13.08 0.67 3.18
C LEU A 42 13.25 2.10 2.70
N LYS A 43 12.24 2.94 2.91
CA LYS A 43 12.28 4.34 2.45
C LYS A 43 13.36 5.15 3.15
N SER A 44 14.08 5.96 2.38
CA SER A 44 15.01 6.96 2.90
C SER A 44 14.30 8.28 3.19
N THR A 45 14.92 9.12 4.02
CA THR A 45 14.46 10.48 4.27
C THR A 45 15.16 11.46 3.34
N ARG A 46 14.41 12.47 2.88
CA ARG A 46 14.91 13.54 2.01
C ARG A 46 15.84 14.49 2.79
N GLY A 47 16.86 15.08 2.14
CA GLY A 47 17.71 16.11 2.75
C GLY A 47 16.92 17.37 3.12
N ASN A 48 17.36 18.08 4.13
CA ASN A 48 16.75 19.33 4.55
C ASN A 48 17.24 20.52 3.71
N ILE A 49 16.42 21.58 3.63
CA ILE A 49 16.80 22.85 3.01
C ILE A 49 16.90 23.90 4.09
N TYR A 50 18.03 24.58 4.13
CA TYR A 50 18.34 25.63 5.09
C TYR A 50 18.61 26.98 4.39
N ASP A 51 18.38 28.06 5.11
CA ASP A 51 18.85 29.38 4.72
C ASP A 51 20.39 29.51 4.95
N ARG A 52 20.95 30.68 4.65
CA ARG A 52 22.38 30.97 4.86
C ARG A 52 22.83 30.91 6.31
N ASN A 53 21.93 31.09 7.26
CA ASN A 53 22.17 31.11 8.69
C ASN A 53 21.91 29.73 9.36
N GLY A 54 21.51 28.71 8.57
CA GLY A 54 21.15 27.41 9.06
C GLY A 54 19.73 27.31 9.61
N GLN A 55 18.87 28.30 9.34
CA GLN A 55 17.45 28.20 9.68
C GLN A 55 16.75 27.27 8.71
N VAL A 56 15.87 26.39 9.25
CA VAL A 56 15.14 25.40 8.46
C VAL A 56 14.10 26.09 7.58
N LEU A 57 14.12 25.77 6.28
CA LEU A 57 13.10 26.17 5.30
C LEU A 57 12.25 24.96 4.87
N ALA A 58 12.87 23.79 4.74
CA ALA A 58 12.16 22.53 4.52
C ALA A 58 12.84 21.39 5.28
N SER A 59 12.06 20.60 5.99
CA SER A 59 12.50 19.44 6.77
C SER A 59 11.56 18.27 6.59
N ASN A 60 11.91 17.15 7.19
CA ASN A 60 11.02 15.99 7.27
C ASN A 60 10.59 15.83 8.73
N GLU A 61 9.33 15.60 8.96
CA GLU A 61 8.77 15.21 10.24
C GLU A 61 8.42 13.74 10.21
N LEU A 62 8.63 13.05 11.33
CA LEU A 62 8.21 11.67 11.49
C LEU A 62 6.69 11.60 11.33
N SER A 63 6.27 10.69 10.51
CA SER A 63 4.87 10.40 10.24
C SER A 63 4.66 8.90 10.27
N TYR A 64 3.42 8.47 10.29
CA TYR A 64 3.05 7.07 10.26
C TYR A 64 2.09 6.81 9.11
N SER A 65 2.33 5.72 8.40
CA SER A 65 1.44 5.22 7.37
C SER A 65 0.80 3.91 7.84
N ILE A 66 -0.52 3.80 7.69
CA ILE A 66 -1.24 2.55 7.93
C ILE A 66 -1.24 1.76 6.63
N THR A 67 -0.75 0.54 6.69
CA THR A 67 -0.61 -0.34 5.54
C THR A 67 -1.40 -1.62 5.73
N LEU A 68 -1.87 -2.21 4.63
CA LEU A 68 -2.57 -3.48 4.60
C LEU A 68 -1.92 -4.41 3.57
N GLU A 69 -1.69 -5.63 3.98
CA GLU A 69 -1.24 -6.76 3.15
C GLU A 69 -2.34 -7.83 3.11
N ASP A 70 -2.64 -8.38 1.94
CA ASP A 70 -3.57 -9.50 1.79
C ASP A 70 -2.84 -10.81 2.15
N SER A 71 -2.67 -11.04 3.44
CA SER A 71 -1.87 -12.15 3.99
C SER A 71 -2.70 -13.31 4.54
N GLY A 72 -4.03 -13.24 4.48
CA GLY A 72 -4.92 -14.24 5.04
C GLY A 72 -4.91 -15.57 4.28
N ASP A 73 -5.11 -16.67 5.03
CA ASP A 73 -5.37 -18.01 4.49
C ASP A 73 -6.87 -18.18 4.29
N TYR A 74 -7.33 -18.23 3.04
CA TYR A 74 -8.74 -18.34 2.71
C TYR A 74 -9.03 -19.63 1.96
N ALA A 75 -10.13 -20.31 2.30
CA ALA A 75 -10.52 -21.54 1.62
C ALA A 75 -10.96 -21.30 0.15
N ASN A 76 -11.45 -20.09 -0.16
CA ASN A 76 -11.89 -19.70 -1.50
C ASN A 76 -12.00 -18.18 -1.64
N ASN A 77 -12.24 -17.70 -2.89
CA ASN A 77 -12.33 -16.27 -3.20
C ASN A 77 -13.50 -15.56 -2.50
N THR A 78 -14.62 -16.23 -2.29
CA THR A 78 -15.77 -15.64 -1.58
C THR A 78 -15.47 -15.39 -0.12
N GLU A 79 -14.76 -16.33 0.54
CA GLU A 79 -14.30 -16.15 1.92
C GLU A 79 -13.28 -15.02 2.00
N ARG A 80 -12.30 -15.00 1.09
CA ARG A 80 -11.33 -13.90 0.97
C ARG A 80 -12.02 -12.55 0.81
N ASN A 81 -12.96 -12.43 -0.13
CA ASN A 81 -13.68 -11.17 -0.36
C ASN A 81 -14.42 -10.72 0.89
N ARG A 82 -15.13 -11.61 1.54
CA ARG A 82 -15.90 -11.31 2.75
C ARG A 82 -15.00 -10.88 3.91
N SER A 83 -13.94 -11.63 4.19
CA SER A 83 -12.99 -11.31 5.26
C SER A 83 -12.32 -9.96 5.04
N LEU A 84 -11.75 -9.74 3.84
CA LEU A 84 -11.11 -8.47 3.51
C LEU A 84 -12.06 -7.28 3.55
N ASN A 85 -13.30 -7.43 3.07
CA ASN A 85 -14.26 -6.32 3.11
C ASN A 85 -14.59 -5.92 4.56
N GLY A 86 -14.79 -6.89 5.44
CA GLY A 86 -15.06 -6.63 6.86
C GLY A 86 -13.87 -6.03 7.58
N GLU A 87 -12.68 -6.52 7.29
CA GLU A 87 -11.44 -6.00 7.86
C GLU A 87 -11.15 -4.57 7.40
N ILE A 88 -11.23 -4.31 6.09
CA ILE A 88 -11.07 -2.97 5.51
C ILE A 88 -12.06 -2.00 6.13
N TYR A 89 -13.32 -2.39 6.31
CA TYR A 89 -14.32 -1.55 6.95
C TYR A 89 -13.92 -1.19 8.38
N LYS A 90 -13.46 -2.16 9.19
CA LYS A 90 -12.98 -1.90 10.56
C LYS A 90 -11.80 -0.94 10.59
N ILE A 91 -10.83 -1.12 9.68
CA ILE A 91 -9.66 -0.24 9.57
C ILE A 91 -10.12 1.20 9.26
N ILE A 92 -11.02 1.38 8.28
CA ILE A 92 -11.55 2.67 7.91
C ILE A 92 -12.25 3.32 9.11
N GLN A 93 -13.06 2.57 9.85
CA GLN A 93 -13.75 3.08 11.04
C GLN A 93 -12.76 3.52 12.15
N ILE A 94 -11.67 2.77 12.36
CA ILE A 94 -10.64 3.17 13.32
C ILE A 94 -9.96 4.47 12.88
N ILE A 95 -9.55 4.57 11.62
CA ILE A 95 -8.88 5.75 11.08
C ILE A 95 -9.79 6.98 11.22
N GLU A 96 -11.04 6.90 10.75
CA GLU A 96 -11.95 8.03 10.72
C GLU A 96 -12.47 8.44 12.11
N SER A 97 -12.66 7.48 13.02
CA SER A 97 -13.07 7.80 14.40
C SER A 97 -12.00 8.58 15.18
N ASN A 98 -10.74 8.48 14.77
CA ASN A 98 -9.63 9.25 15.34
C ASN A 98 -9.35 10.57 14.58
N GLY A 99 -10.19 10.92 13.59
CA GLY A 99 -10.11 12.19 12.85
C GLY A 99 -9.16 12.17 11.64
N ASP A 100 -8.58 11.02 11.31
CA ASP A 100 -7.75 10.85 10.11
C ASP A 100 -8.60 10.42 8.91
N ALA A 101 -8.01 10.44 7.72
CA ALA A 101 -8.67 10.06 6.47
C ALA A 101 -7.88 8.97 5.75
N ILE A 102 -8.60 8.14 4.98
CA ILE A 102 -7.93 7.17 4.10
C ILE A 102 -7.33 7.89 2.90
N SER A 103 -6.18 7.40 2.46
CA SER A 103 -5.52 7.83 1.22
C SER A 103 -6.01 6.95 0.07
N SER A 104 -6.41 7.56 -1.04
CA SER A 104 -6.90 6.81 -2.19
C SER A 104 -6.52 7.47 -3.51
N ASP A 105 -6.04 6.67 -4.46
CA ASP A 105 -5.85 7.04 -5.86
C ASP A 105 -7.08 6.67 -6.72
N PHE A 106 -8.19 6.27 -6.09
CA PHE A 106 -9.41 5.89 -6.77
C PHE A 106 -10.13 7.13 -7.32
N ARG A 107 -10.49 7.11 -8.60
CA ARG A 107 -10.95 8.29 -9.35
C ARG A 107 -12.47 8.37 -9.50
N ILE A 108 -13.20 7.90 -8.51
CA ILE A 108 -14.66 8.04 -8.42
C ILE A 108 -14.99 8.62 -7.04
N SER A 109 -15.85 9.61 -7.03
CA SER A 109 -16.42 10.23 -5.82
C SER A 109 -17.94 10.26 -5.86
N VAL A 110 -18.57 10.61 -4.74
CA VAL A 110 -20.01 10.89 -4.67
C VAL A 110 -20.19 12.39 -4.84
N ASP A 111 -20.94 12.80 -5.85
CA ASP A 111 -21.24 14.21 -6.12
C ASP A 111 -22.26 14.79 -5.11
N SER A 112 -22.47 16.11 -5.17
CA SER A 112 -23.43 16.80 -4.30
C SER A 112 -24.89 16.34 -4.45
N SER A 113 -25.19 15.64 -5.54
CA SER A 113 -26.51 15.06 -5.82
C SER A 113 -26.63 13.60 -5.34
N GLY A 114 -25.55 13.06 -4.78
CA GLY A 114 -25.47 11.70 -4.29
C GLY A 114 -25.26 10.65 -5.40
N ASN A 115 -24.71 11.05 -6.57
CA ASN A 115 -24.40 10.13 -7.66
C ASN A 115 -22.88 9.88 -7.72
N TYR A 116 -22.50 8.71 -8.24
CA TYR A 116 -21.09 8.44 -8.53
C TYR A 116 -20.64 9.23 -9.76
N SER A 117 -19.51 9.90 -9.65
CA SER A 117 -18.91 10.70 -10.72
C SER A 117 -17.39 10.46 -10.79
N TYR A 118 -16.83 10.57 -12.00
CA TYR A 118 -15.38 10.54 -12.17
C TYR A 118 -14.76 11.88 -11.78
N ASP A 119 -13.62 11.84 -11.10
CA ASP A 119 -12.84 13.04 -10.72
C ASP A 119 -11.81 13.42 -11.80
N VAL A 120 -11.72 12.65 -12.87
CA VAL A 120 -10.75 12.81 -13.96
C VAL A 120 -11.42 12.64 -15.32
N GLU A 121 -10.78 13.20 -16.35
CA GLU A 121 -11.28 13.18 -17.73
C GLU A 121 -10.16 12.78 -18.72
N GLY A 122 -10.54 12.59 -19.99
CA GLY A 122 -9.62 12.35 -21.10
C GLY A 122 -8.78 11.08 -20.95
N THR A 123 -7.50 11.18 -21.28
CA THR A 123 -6.57 10.02 -21.21
C THR A 123 -6.38 9.46 -19.81
N THR A 124 -6.43 10.33 -18.78
CA THR A 124 -6.35 9.90 -17.38
C THR A 124 -7.53 9.03 -16.99
N LEU A 125 -8.74 9.38 -17.44
CA LEU A 125 -9.93 8.54 -17.24
C LEU A 125 -9.80 7.22 -17.98
N SER A 126 -9.34 7.24 -19.24
CA SER A 126 -9.14 6.01 -20.01
C SER A 126 -8.10 5.10 -19.36
N ARG A 127 -7.01 5.66 -18.82
CA ARG A 127 -6.00 4.88 -18.07
C ARG A 127 -6.59 4.29 -16.81
N PHE A 128 -7.32 5.07 -16.02
CA PHE A 128 -7.99 4.59 -14.82
C PHE A 128 -8.96 3.44 -15.12
N LYS A 129 -9.77 3.56 -16.20
CA LYS A 129 -10.66 2.48 -16.64
C LYS A 129 -9.89 1.21 -16.99
N ALA A 130 -8.79 1.35 -17.77
CA ALA A 130 -7.94 0.21 -18.12
C ALA A 130 -7.38 -0.48 -16.86
N ASP A 131 -6.91 0.28 -15.87
CA ASP A 131 -6.39 -0.27 -14.62
C ASP A 131 -7.47 -1.01 -13.81
N VAL A 132 -8.69 -0.45 -13.72
CA VAL A 132 -9.82 -1.09 -13.01
C VAL A 132 -10.25 -2.40 -13.67
N TYR A 133 -10.29 -2.44 -15.01
CA TYR A 133 -10.64 -3.65 -15.75
C TYR A 133 -9.47 -4.63 -15.93
N GLY A 134 -8.25 -4.23 -15.52
CA GLY A 134 -7.06 -5.09 -15.52
C GLY A 134 -6.32 -5.14 -16.86
N HIS A 135 -6.48 -4.13 -17.70
CA HIS A 135 -5.80 -4.01 -18.97
C HIS A 135 -4.43 -3.30 -18.84
N SER A 136 -3.44 -3.79 -19.56
CA SER A 136 -2.09 -3.19 -19.58
C SER A 136 -2.05 -1.89 -20.40
N TYR A 137 -2.85 -1.80 -21.45
CA TYR A 137 -2.91 -0.64 -22.35
C TYR A 137 -4.34 -0.10 -22.45
N ILE A 138 -4.46 1.19 -22.73
CA ILE A 138 -5.76 1.86 -22.94
C ILE A 138 -6.49 1.28 -24.17
N ASP A 139 -5.74 0.90 -25.18
CA ASP A 139 -6.26 0.33 -26.43
C ASP A 139 -6.87 -1.07 -26.26
N ASP A 140 -6.61 -1.74 -25.15
CA ASP A 140 -7.18 -3.05 -24.82
C ASP A 140 -8.62 -2.95 -24.27
N LEU A 141 -9.09 -1.73 -23.93
CA LEU A 141 -10.44 -1.52 -23.44
C LEU A 141 -11.49 -1.90 -24.49
N THR A 142 -12.45 -2.71 -24.10
CA THR A 142 -13.64 -2.93 -24.94
C THR A 142 -14.47 -1.67 -25.06
N THR A 143 -15.35 -1.62 -26.07
CA THR A 143 -16.26 -0.47 -26.26
C THR A 143 -17.17 -0.24 -25.06
N GLU A 144 -17.58 -1.30 -24.37
CA GLU A 144 -18.41 -1.23 -23.16
C GLU A 144 -17.63 -0.64 -21.99
N GLU A 145 -16.42 -1.12 -21.74
CA GLU A 145 -15.54 -0.62 -20.67
C GLU A 145 -15.14 0.84 -20.90
N ALA A 146 -14.78 1.21 -22.13
CA ALA A 146 -14.43 2.57 -22.48
C ALA A 146 -15.58 3.57 -22.24
N ASN A 147 -16.83 3.14 -22.48
CA ASN A 147 -18.04 3.96 -22.30
C ASN A 147 -18.70 3.77 -20.93
N ALA A 148 -18.18 2.91 -20.05
CA ALA A 148 -18.76 2.66 -18.74
C ALA A 148 -18.88 3.96 -17.94
N SER A 149 -20.07 4.22 -17.39
CA SER A 149 -20.30 5.31 -16.43
C SER A 149 -19.67 4.97 -15.08
N ALA A 150 -19.48 5.98 -14.22
CA ALA A 150 -18.97 5.76 -12.85
C ALA A 150 -19.88 4.80 -12.06
N GLN A 151 -21.21 4.91 -12.26
CA GLN A 151 -22.20 4.01 -11.63
C GLN A 151 -21.99 2.56 -12.08
N GLN A 152 -21.87 2.30 -13.39
CA GLN A 152 -21.66 0.96 -13.93
C GLN A 152 -20.34 0.36 -13.41
N MET A 153 -19.27 1.15 -13.40
CA MET A 153 -17.99 0.68 -12.89
C MET A 153 -18.05 0.30 -11.41
N VAL A 154 -18.73 1.11 -10.58
CA VAL A 154 -18.93 0.77 -9.16
C VAL A 154 -19.74 -0.51 -9.02
N GLU A 155 -20.81 -0.69 -9.78
CA GLU A 155 -21.62 -1.93 -9.77
C GLU A 155 -20.80 -3.16 -10.17
N ASP A 156 -19.90 -3.04 -11.16
CA ASP A 156 -19.01 -4.14 -11.57
C ASP A 156 -18.01 -4.48 -10.45
N MET A 157 -17.49 -3.46 -9.75
CA MET A 157 -16.58 -3.67 -8.62
C MET A 157 -17.29 -4.25 -7.40
N LEU A 158 -18.54 -3.83 -7.12
CA LEU A 158 -19.37 -4.42 -6.07
C LEU A 158 -19.55 -5.93 -6.28
N LYS A 159 -19.87 -6.33 -7.52
CA LYS A 159 -20.01 -7.74 -7.90
C LYS A 159 -18.67 -8.48 -7.80
N ARG A 160 -17.59 -7.89 -8.32
CA ARG A 160 -16.25 -8.48 -8.32
C ARG A 160 -15.74 -8.75 -6.90
N TYR A 161 -15.98 -7.81 -5.98
CA TYR A 161 -15.51 -7.89 -4.58
C TYR A 161 -16.57 -8.46 -3.63
N GLU A 162 -17.75 -8.81 -4.13
CA GLU A 162 -18.87 -9.33 -3.34
C GLU A 162 -19.23 -8.42 -2.16
N ILE A 163 -19.29 -7.10 -2.39
CA ILE A 163 -19.68 -6.12 -1.39
C ILE A 163 -21.21 -5.99 -1.38
N PRO A 164 -21.90 -6.35 -0.28
CA PRO A 164 -23.36 -6.35 -0.20
C PRO A 164 -23.90 -4.93 0.02
N TYR A 165 -23.88 -4.09 -1.00
CA TYR A 165 -24.39 -2.72 -0.94
C TYR A 165 -25.94 -2.66 -1.02
N ASP A 166 -26.53 -3.38 -1.98
CA ASP A 166 -27.99 -3.56 -2.10
C ASP A 166 -28.35 -4.99 -1.73
N HIS A 167 -29.14 -5.12 -0.66
CA HIS A 167 -29.51 -6.41 -0.11
C HIS A 167 -30.47 -7.22 -0.99
N SER A 168 -31.04 -6.59 -2.03
CA SER A 168 -32.01 -7.24 -2.93
C SER A 168 -31.42 -8.45 -3.67
N ASP A 169 -30.12 -8.40 -3.97
CA ASP A 169 -29.42 -9.42 -4.75
C ASP A 169 -28.74 -10.50 -3.89
N TYR A 170 -28.75 -10.35 -2.56
CA TYR A 170 -28.05 -11.25 -1.65
C TYR A 170 -29.02 -12.11 -0.82
N LYS A 171 -28.65 -13.37 -0.60
CA LYS A 171 -29.39 -14.25 0.30
C LYS A 171 -29.16 -13.83 1.75
N ALA A 172 -30.16 -13.97 2.60
CA ALA A 172 -30.07 -13.65 4.02
C ALA A 172 -28.88 -14.36 4.72
N SER A 173 -28.52 -15.57 4.29
CA SER A 173 -27.36 -16.29 4.80
C SER A 173 -26.03 -15.67 4.40
N GLU A 174 -25.94 -15.00 3.26
CA GLU A 174 -24.73 -14.32 2.78
C GLU A 174 -24.55 -12.99 3.49
N LEU A 175 -25.64 -12.25 3.68
CA LEU A 175 -25.66 -11.02 4.49
C LEU A 175 -25.23 -11.29 5.93
N LYS A 176 -25.77 -12.35 6.55
CA LYS A 176 -25.35 -12.75 7.90
C LYS A 176 -23.86 -13.04 7.99
N LYS A 177 -23.29 -13.76 7.02
CA LYS A 177 -21.85 -14.03 6.97
C LYS A 177 -21.01 -12.79 6.73
N ALA A 178 -21.51 -11.79 5.96
CA ALA A 178 -20.85 -10.52 5.79
C ALA A 178 -20.83 -9.72 7.09
N GLN A 179 -21.91 -9.74 7.87
CA GLN A 179 -22.00 -9.14 9.19
C GLN A 179 -21.06 -9.85 10.21
N GLU A 180 -21.02 -11.17 10.18
CA GLU A 180 -20.09 -11.96 11.00
C GLU A 180 -18.62 -11.61 10.68
N ALA A 181 -18.31 -11.26 9.43
CA ALA A 181 -16.99 -10.77 9.00
C ALA A 181 -16.72 -9.31 9.40
N GLY A 182 -17.71 -8.56 9.88
CA GLY A 182 -17.57 -7.21 10.41
C GLY A 182 -18.14 -6.09 9.56
N LEU A 183 -18.86 -6.39 8.47
CA LEU A 183 -19.60 -5.36 7.72
C LEU A 183 -20.88 -4.98 8.48
N PRO A 184 -21.34 -3.70 8.39
CA PRO A 184 -22.61 -3.26 8.95
C PRO A 184 -23.81 -3.84 8.17
N GLU A 185 -25.02 -3.67 8.73
CA GLU A 185 -26.26 -4.08 8.06
C GLU A 185 -26.46 -3.32 6.73
N GLN A 186 -26.11 -2.05 6.69
CA GLN A 186 -26.18 -1.21 5.50
C GLN A 186 -24.91 -0.36 5.37
N LEU A 187 -24.44 -0.20 4.14
CA LEU A 187 -23.33 0.68 3.78
C LEU A 187 -23.86 1.92 3.06
N THR A 188 -23.33 3.07 3.40
CA THR A 188 -23.52 4.29 2.61
C THR A 188 -22.73 4.20 1.30
N LYS A 189 -23.05 5.04 0.32
CA LYS A 189 -22.28 5.14 -0.94
C LYS A 189 -20.81 5.51 -0.68
N GLU A 190 -20.56 6.38 0.27
CA GLU A 190 -19.22 6.83 0.63
C GLU A 190 -18.40 5.71 1.29
N GLU A 191 -18.98 4.99 2.27
CA GLU A 191 -18.32 3.83 2.88
C GLU A 191 -18.04 2.75 1.85
N THR A 192 -18.97 2.51 0.94
CA THR A 192 -18.82 1.58 -0.17
C THR A 192 -17.65 1.95 -1.07
N LEU A 193 -17.53 3.22 -1.47
CA LEU A 193 -16.39 3.69 -2.27
C LEU A 193 -15.07 3.56 -1.54
N LYS A 194 -15.04 3.82 -0.24
CA LYS A 194 -13.84 3.65 0.58
C LYS A 194 -13.36 2.19 0.60
N ILE A 195 -14.28 1.24 0.78
CA ILE A 195 -13.95 -0.19 0.71
C ILE A 195 -13.44 -0.55 -0.70
N ILE A 196 -14.15 -0.11 -1.74
CA ILE A 196 -13.76 -0.35 -3.14
C ILE A 196 -12.37 0.23 -3.42
N SER A 197 -12.07 1.43 -2.93
CA SER A 197 -10.78 2.09 -3.19
C SER A 197 -9.60 1.30 -2.59
N VAL A 198 -9.75 0.77 -1.39
CA VAL A 198 -8.72 -0.09 -0.77
C VAL A 198 -8.62 -1.42 -1.50
N ARG A 199 -9.75 -2.03 -1.89
CA ARG A 199 -9.78 -3.26 -2.69
C ARG A 199 -9.13 -3.06 -4.07
N TYR A 200 -9.36 -1.91 -4.69
CA TYR A 200 -8.69 -1.53 -5.94
C TYR A 200 -7.18 -1.42 -5.75
N ALA A 201 -6.73 -0.71 -4.73
CA ALA A 201 -5.31 -0.59 -4.42
C ALA A 201 -4.65 -1.96 -4.19
N LEU A 202 -5.28 -2.88 -3.44
CA LEU A 202 -4.82 -4.26 -3.28
C LEU A 202 -4.80 -5.04 -4.61
N SER A 203 -5.73 -4.77 -5.53
CA SER A 203 -5.75 -5.43 -6.84
C SER A 203 -4.60 -5.01 -7.74
N THR A 204 -4.16 -3.76 -7.68
CA THR A 204 -3.03 -3.25 -8.47
C THR A 204 -1.69 -3.86 -8.05
N THR A 205 -1.59 -4.33 -6.81
CA THR A 205 -0.40 -5.01 -6.27
C THR A 205 -0.54 -6.53 -6.18
N SER A 206 -1.60 -7.10 -6.75
CA SER A 206 -1.95 -8.52 -6.60
C SER A 206 -0.85 -9.52 -7.00
N PHE A 207 0.04 -9.15 -7.93
CA PHE A 207 1.21 -9.96 -8.30
C PHE A 207 2.36 -9.89 -7.27
N ARG A 208 2.31 -8.95 -6.34
CA ARG A 208 3.31 -8.68 -5.30
C ARG A 208 2.65 -8.53 -3.95
N LYS A 209 1.93 -9.56 -3.50
CA LYS A 209 1.18 -9.57 -2.23
C LYS A 209 2.04 -9.21 -1.01
N TYR A 210 3.35 -9.47 -1.07
CA TYR A 210 4.33 -9.10 -0.04
C TYR A 210 4.66 -7.59 0.02
N ILE A 211 4.09 -6.78 -0.89
CA ILE A 211 4.19 -5.33 -0.83
C ILE A 211 2.88 -4.80 -0.24
N PRO A 212 2.90 -4.28 0.98
CA PRO A 212 1.71 -3.74 1.60
C PRO A 212 1.21 -2.50 0.84
N VAL A 213 -0.09 -2.30 0.85
CA VAL A 213 -0.75 -1.13 0.29
C VAL A 213 -0.97 -0.12 1.40
N THR A 214 -0.62 1.14 1.16
CA THR A 214 -0.87 2.23 2.10
C THR A 214 -2.36 2.61 2.06
N ILE A 215 -3.02 2.54 3.23
CA ILE A 215 -4.43 2.92 3.40
C ILE A 215 -4.54 4.36 3.89
N ALA A 216 -3.69 4.76 4.82
CA ALA A 216 -3.63 6.14 5.31
C ALA A 216 -2.18 6.58 5.44
N THR A 217 -1.93 7.85 5.14
CA THR A 217 -0.65 8.54 5.34
C THR A 217 -0.85 9.61 6.39
N ASP A 218 0.23 9.99 7.06
CA ASP A 218 0.21 11.02 8.10
C ASP A 218 -0.81 10.71 9.22
N ALA A 219 -0.86 9.44 9.63
CA ALA A 219 -1.77 8.99 10.66
C ALA A 219 -1.37 9.55 12.03
N SER A 220 -2.36 10.04 12.78
CA SER A 220 -2.18 10.58 14.11
C SER A 220 -1.74 9.49 15.11
N GLU A 221 -1.09 9.91 16.21
CA GLU A 221 -0.70 8.99 17.29
C GLU A 221 -1.90 8.22 17.86
N ASN A 222 -3.10 8.82 17.88
CA ASN A 222 -4.32 8.17 18.32
C ASN A 222 -4.71 7.02 17.40
N THR A 223 -4.65 7.23 16.09
CA THR A 223 -4.92 6.19 15.08
C THR A 223 -3.88 5.07 15.18
N VAL A 224 -2.60 5.43 15.30
CA VAL A 224 -1.51 4.46 15.48
C VAL A 224 -1.75 3.59 16.72
N ALA A 225 -2.06 4.22 17.87
CA ALA A 225 -2.36 3.49 19.11
C ALA A 225 -3.57 2.56 18.94
N ALA A 226 -4.67 3.06 18.35
CA ALA A 226 -5.88 2.27 18.13
C ALA A 226 -5.64 1.08 17.17
N ILE A 227 -4.85 1.24 16.11
CA ILE A 227 -4.46 0.13 15.23
C ILE A 227 -3.60 -0.90 15.99
N GLN A 228 -2.62 -0.45 16.77
CA GLN A 228 -1.76 -1.33 17.55
C GLN A 228 -2.53 -2.13 18.63
N GLU A 229 -3.48 -1.49 19.30
CA GLU A 229 -4.37 -2.15 20.27
C GLU A 229 -5.23 -3.25 19.62
N ASN A 230 -5.67 -3.02 18.39
CA ASN A 230 -6.51 -3.95 17.63
C ASN A 230 -5.72 -4.91 16.72
N LYS A 231 -4.38 -4.89 16.75
CA LYS A 231 -3.52 -5.66 15.85
C LYS A 231 -3.81 -7.17 15.83
N SER A 232 -4.24 -7.73 16.96
CA SER A 232 -4.63 -9.15 17.04
C SER A 232 -5.92 -9.50 16.28
N LEU A 233 -6.73 -8.49 15.93
CA LEU A 233 -8.00 -8.62 15.22
C LEU A 233 -7.91 -8.14 13.76
N LEU A 234 -6.79 -7.53 13.38
CA LEU A 234 -6.53 -6.95 12.06
C LEU A 234 -5.36 -7.70 11.41
N GLU A 235 -5.70 -8.67 10.55
CA GLU A 235 -4.71 -9.51 9.88
C GLU A 235 -4.09 -8.76 8.70
N GLY A 236 -2.76 -8.73 8.62
CA GLY A 236 -2.05 -8.03 7.52
C GLY A 236 -1.97 -6.51 7.66
N VAL A 237 -2.55 -5.92 8.72
CA VAL A 237 -2.42 -4.49 8.98
C VAL A 237 -1.13 -4.19 9.73
N ASP A 238 -0.41 -3.18 9.29
CA ASP A 238 0.79 -2.72 9.98
C ASP A 238 0.90 -1.20 9.97
N VAL A 239 1.68 -0.68 10.93
CA VAL A 239 2.04 0.73 11.03
C VAL A 239 3.48 0.85 10.60
N GLN A 240 3.72 1.62 9.55
CA GLN A 240 5.05 1.89 9.04
C GLN A 240 5.46 3.32 9.35
N GLU A 241 6.69 3.49 9.83
CA GLU A 241 7.30 4.80 9.92
C GLU A 241 7.47 5.38 8.51
N ASP A 242 7.07 6.62 8.34
CA ASP A 242 7.17 7.39 7.11
C ASP A 242 7.63 8.81 7.46
N SER A 243 7.79 9.66 6.48
CA SER A 243 8.14 11.05 6.70
C SER A 243 7.32 11.98 5.81
N VAL A 244 6.82 13.04 6.41
CA VAL A 244 6.12 14.12 5.71
C VAL A 244 7.05 15.30 5.51
N ARG A 245 7.06 15.85 4.32
CA ARG A 245 7.82 17.05 4.00
C ARG A 245 7.13 18.30 4.53
N VAL A 246 7.78 19.00 5.42
CA VAL A 246 7.25 20.22 6.06
C VAL A 246 8.04 21.43 5.58
N TYR A 247 7.31 22.50 5.24
CA TYR A 247 7.85 23.76 4.74
C TYR A 247 7.57 24.87 5.75
N THR A 248 8.61 25.39 6.36
CA THR A 248 8.50 26.52 7.29
C THR A 248 8.16 27.78 6.52
N ASP A 249 7.16 28.54 7.00
CA ASP A 249 6.71 29.79 6.37
C ASP A 249 6.37 29.63 4.87
N SER A 250 5.71 28.51 4.53
CA SER A 250 5.45 28.07 3.17
C SER A 250 4.81 29.14 2.27
N ILE A 251 3.94 29.99 2.83
CA ILE A 251 3.27 31.10 2.09
C ILE A 251 4.30 32.01 1.41
N TYR A 252 5.44 32.21 2.03
CA TYR A 252 6.46 33.14 1.55
C TYR A 252 7.55 32.49 0.72
N PHE A 253 7.80 31.21 0.94
CA PHE A 253 8.90 30.48 0.30
C PHE A 253 8.41 29.46 -0.76
N ALA A 254 7.10 29.17 -0.85
CA ALA A 254 6.58 28.19 -1.79
C ALA A 254 7.00 28.42 -3.26
N PRO A 255 7.03 29.67 -3.80
CA PRO A 255 7.46 29.89 -5.18
C PRO A 255 8.92 29.50 -5.43
N LEU A 256 9.76 29.59 -4.40
CA LEU A 256 11.18 29.24 -4.45
C LEU A 256 11.42 27.77 -4.18
N LEU A 257 10.89 27.27 -3.05
CA LEU A 257 11.11 25.89 -2.59
C LEU A 257 10.40 24.88 -3.50
N GLY A 258 9.19 25.23 -3.94
CA GLY A 258 8.34 24.27 -4.62
C GLY A 258 7.66 23.31 -3.66
N TYR A 259 7.37 22.11 -4.15
CA TYR A 259 6.76 21.05 -3.36
C TYR A 259 7.18 19.67 -3.87
N THR A 260 6.96 18.65 -3.04
CA THR A 260 7.19 17.25 -3.37
C THR A 260 5.86 16.54 -3.66
N GLY A 261 5.90 15.49 -4.45
CA GLY A 261 4.73 14.70 -4.78
C GLY A 261 5.10 13.36 -5.42
N LYS A 262 4.10 12.50 -5.59
CA LYS A 262 4.27 11.18 -6.21
C LYS A 262 4.81 11.31 -7.64
N ILE A 263 5.78 10.47 -7.98
CA ILE A 263 6.42 10.45 -9.30
C ILE A 263 5.41 10.05 -10.37
N SER A 264 5.45 10.71 -11.54
CA SER A 264 4.71 10.28 -12.73
C SER A 264 5.52 9.29 -13.55
N SER A 265 4.87 8.61 -14.51
CA SER A 265 5.55 7.65 -15.38
C SER A 265 6.66 8.28 -16.23
N ASP A 266 6.42 9.51 -16.71
CA ASP A 266 7.39 10.24 -17.52
C ASP A 266 8.59 10.68 -16.68
N GLU A 267 8.33 11.27 -15.50
CA GLU A 267 9.40 11.65 -14.56
C GLU A 267 10.24 10.43 -14.11
N LEU A 268 9.59 9.29 -13.93
CA LEU A 268 10.29 8.05 -13.56
C LEU A 268 11.25 7.60 -14.67
N ALA A 269 10.84 7.69 -15.93
CA ALA A 269 11.67 7.36 -17.08
C ALA A 269 12.86 8.31 -17.18
N ASP A 270 12.64 9.61 -17.03
CA ASP A 270 13.68 10.62 -17.08
C ASP A 270 14.68 10.47 -15.94
N LEU A 271 14.21 10.39 -14.68
CA LEU A 271 15.07 10.27 -13.51
C LEU A 271 15.86 8.96 -13.45
N ARG A 272 15.32 7.85 -13.96
CA ARG A 272 16.07 6.60 -14.10
C ARG A 272 17.16 6.70 -15.15
N THR A 273 16.97 7.49 -16.18
CA THR A 273 17.99 7.73 -17.22
C THR A 273 19.08 8.66 -16.69
N GLU A 274 18.72 9.69 -15.95
CA GLU A 274 19.66 10.66 -15.39
C GLU A 274 20.46 10.08 -14.21
N ASN A 275 19.80 9.28 -13.36
CA ASN A 275 20.42 8.72 -12.15
C ASN A 275 19.97 7.25 -11.92
N PRO A 276 20.55 6.28 -12.65
CA PRO A 276 20.16 4.87 -12.59
C PRO A 276 20.32 4.25 -11.19
N ASP A 277 21.25 4.75 -10.40
CA ASP A 277 21.60 4.20 -9.08
C ASP A 277 20.72 4.74 -7.94
N ALA A 278 19.86 5.72 -8.21
CA ALA A 278 19.02 6.36 -7.19
C ALA A 278 17.82 5.49 -6.74
N GLY A 279 17.52 4.40 -7.45
CA GLY A 279 16.51 3.43 -7.03
C GLY A 279 15.06 3.92 -7.15
N TYR A 280 14.76 4.91 -8.01
CA TYR A 280 13.40 5.41 -8.21
C TYR A 280 12.41 4.33 -8.58
N SER A 281 11.27 4.32 -7.92
CA SER A 281 10.15 3.42 -8.14
C SER A 281 8.86 4.20 -8.41
N THR A 282 7.81 3.52 -8.81
CA THR A 282 6.48 4.13 -9.03
C THR A 282 5.84 4.72 -7.77
N THR A 283 6.39 4.40 -6.60
CA THR A 283 5.93 4.91 -5.29
C THR A 283 6.82 6.01 -4.73
N SER A 284 7.89 6.39 -5.43
CA SER A 284 8.81 7.44 -4.97
C SER A 284 8.14 8.80 -4.92
N ILE A 285 8.51 9.60 -3.91
CA ILE A 285 8.15 11.00 -3.77
C ILE A 285 9.32 11.83 -4.29
N VAL A 286 9.04 12.72 -5.24
CA VAL A 286 10.05 13.54 -5.91
C VAL A 286 9.68 15.02 -5.88
N GLY A 287 10.63 15.91 -6.10
CA GLY A 287 10.39 17.34 -6.25
C GLY A 287 9.62 17.65 -7.54
N LYS A 288 8.48 18.33 -7.42
CA LYS A 288 7.61 18.69 -8.54
C LYS A 288 7.91 20.04 -9.14
N SER A 289 8.38 20.96 -8.33
CA SER A 289 8.70 22.33 -8.75
C SER A 289 9.78 22.95 -7.87
N GLY A 290 10.26 24.14 -8.26
CA GLY A 290 11.18 24.94 -7.47
C GLY A 290 12.51 24.23 -7.16
N LEU A 291 13.09 24.57 -6.02
CA LEU A 291 14.35 23.96 -5.55
C LEU A 291 14.22 22.47 -5.27
N GLU A 292 13.07 22.03 -4.79
CA GLU A 292 12.80 20.60 -4.61
C GLU A 292 13.06 19.81 -5.88
N LYS A 293 12.62 20.32 -7.04
CA LYS A 293 12.84 19.68 -8.34
C LYS A 293 14.28 19.84 -8.84
N VAL A 294 14.81 21.06 -8.79
CA VAL A 294 16.16 21.36 -9.32
C VAL A 294 17.24 20.63 -8.55
N MET A 295 17.07 20.49 -7.24
CA MET A 295 18.04 19.84 -6.34
C MET A 295 17.65 18.37 -6.04
N GLU A 296 16.77 17.78 -6.85
CA GLU A 296 16.29 16.40 -6.65
C GLU A 296 17.42 15.40 -6.39
N SER A 297 18.44 15.38 -7.25
CA SER A 297 19.59 14.47 -7.13
C SER A 297 20.43 14.64 -5.85
N THR A 298 20.34 15.82 -5.23
CA THR A 298 21.05 16.11 -3.97
C THR A 298 20.18 15.79 -2.77
N LEU A 299 18.90 16.19 -2.84
CA LEU A 299 17.95 16.06 -1.73
C LEU A 299 17.43 14.63 -1.58
N GLN A 300 17.31 13.87 -2.66
CA GLN A 300 16.83 12.50 -2.62
C GLN A 300 17.83 11.61 -1.88
N GLY A 301 17.33 10.84 -0.91
CA GLY A 301 18.10 9.83 -0.24
C GLY A 301 18.21 8.55 -1.06
N LYS A 302 19.01 7.62 -0.59
CA LYS A 302 19.08 6.28 -1.16
C LYS A 302 18.28 5.32 -0.30
N ASP A 303 17.27 4.71 -0.89
CA ASP A 303 16.46 3.71 -0.20
C ASP A 303 17.30 2.51 0.21
N GLY A 304 16.98 1.96 1.37
CA GLY A 304 17.50 0.70 1.85
C GLY A 304 16.69 -0.47 1.33
N SER A 305 17.14 -1.66 1.67
CA SER A 305 16.43 -2.90 1.32
C SER A 305 16.57 -3.95 2.41
N GLU A 306 15.57 -4.80 2.54
CA GLU A 306 15.63 -5.98 3.37
C GLU A 306 15.06 -7.18 2.64
N LYS A 307 15.61 -8.36 2.91
CA LYS A 307 15.05 -9.61 2.38
C LYS A 307 13.98 -10.12 3.31
N VAL A 308 12.82 -10.46 2.74
CA VAL A 308 11.72 -11.12 3.43
C VAL A 308 11.52 -12.51 2.83
N TYR A 309 11.25 -13.47 3.68
CA TYR A 309 10.90 -14.82 3.27
C TYR A 309 9.38 -14.91 3.28
N VAL A 310 8.81 -15.22 2.12
CA VAL A 310 7.37 -15.30 1.92
C VAL A 310 6.97 -16.73 1.55
N ASP A 311 5.78 -17.15 1.94
CA ASP A 311 5.18 -18.38 1.47
C ASP A 311 4.70 -18.26 0.02
N TYR A 312 4.08 -19.33 -0.50
CA TYR A 312 3.57 -19.33 -1.87
C TYR A 312 2.35 -18.41 -2.08
N TYR A 313 1.69 -17.99 -1.00
CA TYR A 313 0.62 -16.97 -1.03
C TYR A 313 1.16 -15.53 -0.98
N GLY A 314 2.46 -15.37 -0.67
CA GLY A 314 3.12 -14.07 -0.53
C GLY A 314 3.13 -13.52 0.89
N LYS A 315 2.65 -14.27 1.91
CA LYS A 315 2.70 -13.88 3.33
C LYS A 315 4.14 -13.88 3.84
N VAL A 316 4.55 -12.83 4.53
CA VAL A 316 5.87 -12.74 5.15
C VAL A 316 5.94 -13.67 6.35
N LEU A 317 6.83 -14.66 6.28
CA LEU A 317 7.08 -15.62 7.34
C LEU A 317 8.24 -15.21 8.23
N GLN A 318 9.27 -14.60 7.64
CA GLN A 318 10.49 -14.20 8.33
C GLN A 318 11.16 -13.02 7.62
N ILE A 319 11.81 -12.15 8.38
CA ILE A 319 12.70 -11.10 7.90
C ILE A 319 14.13 -11.60 7.96
N GLY A 320 14.87 -11.46 6.86
CA GLY A 320 16.28 -11.90 6.77
C GLY A 320 17.21 -10.87 7.40
N GLU A 321 17.74 -11.19 8.58
CA GLU A 321 18.63 -10.29 9.32
C GLU A 321 19.97 -10.01 8.60
N ASP A 322 20.49 -10.98 7.85
CA ASP A 322 21.84 -10.92 7.24
C ASP A 322 21.93 -10.11 5.94
N SER A 323 20.84 -9.51 5.48
CA SER A 323 20.81 -8.83 4.18
C SER A 323 20.01 -7.52 4.18
N LYS A 324 19.98 -6.86 5.33
CA LYS A 324 19.39 -5.53 5.48
C LYS A 324 20.42 -4.48 5.08
N GLU A 325 20.06 -3.67 4.08
CA GLU A 325 20.74 -2.42 3.75
C GLU A 325 19.95 -1.26 4.32
N ASP A 326 20.53 -0.53 5.26
CA ASP A 326 19.83 0.61 5.86
C ASP A 326 19.71 1.76 4.86
N PRO A 327 18.58 2.52 4.87
CA PRO A 327 18.41 3.68 4.02
C PRO A 327 19.39 4.80 4.39
N VAL A 328 19.83 5.54 3.38
CA VAL A 328 20.74 6.68 3.55
C VAL A 328 19.98 7.96 3.26
N GLN A 329 19.95 8.88 4.23
CA GLN A 329 19.32 10.18 4.07
C GLN A 329 19.96 10.99 2.93
N GLY A 330 19.15 11.78 2.22
CA GLY A 330 19.63 12.74 1.22
C GLY A 330 20.48 13.87 1.82
N ASN A 331 21.28 14.51 0.98
CA ASN A 331 22.13 15.59 1.42
C ASN A 331 21.36 16.88 1.66
N ASN A 332 21.77 17.64 2.68
CA ASN A 332 21.18 18.93 2.99
C ASN A 332 21.63 20.00 1.99
N VAL A 333 20.75 20.95 1.71
CA VAL A 333 21.02 22.10 0.84
C VAL A 333 20.97 23.38 1.65
N TYR A 334 22.01 24.20 1.53
CA TYR A 334 22.09 25.52 2.15
C TYR A 334 21.98 26.60 1.09
N LEU A 335 21.00 27.50 1.26
CA LEU A 335 20.74 28.59 0.35
C LEU A 335 21.54 29.84 0.73
N THR A 336 21.70 30.75 -0.21
CA THR A 336 22.27 32.08 0.04
C THR A 336 21.25 33.07 0.57
N ILE A 337 19.98 32.71 0.65
CA ILE A 337 18.87 33.51 1.16
C ILE A 337 19.00 33.64 2.67
N ASP A 338 18.59 34.81 3.17
CA ASP A 338 18.40 35.08 4.59
C ASP A 338 16.91 35.11 4.89
N LYS A 339 16.44 34.16 5.72
CA LYS A 339 15.01 33.97 6.02
C LYS A 339 14.41 35.22 6.68
N ASP A 340 15.12 35.78 7.68
CA ASP A 340 14.61 36.91 8.45
C ASP A 340 14.53 38.18 7.59
N LEU A 341 15.54 38.37 6.72
CA LEU A 341 15.53 39.47 5.74
C LEU A 341 14.38 39.31 4.75
N GLN A 342 14.16 38.10 4.22
CA GLN A 342 13.05 37.82 3.29
C GLN A 342 11.70 38.14 3.93
N LEU A 343 11.47 37.69 5.17
CA LEU A 343 10.23 37.94 5.91
C LEU A 343 10.06 39.44 6.24
N SER A 344 11.13 40.17 6.55
CA SER A 344 11.06 41.61 6.83
C SER A 344 10.69 42.45 5.56
N LEU A 345 11.12 42.02 4.38
CA LEU A 345 10.81 42.68 3.11
C LEU A 345 9.32 42.62 2.71
N ILE A 346 8.55 41.69 3.33
CA ILE A 346 7.11 41.58 3.08
C ILE A 346 6.32 42.75 3.70
N HIS A 347 6.88 43.37 4.71
CA HIS A 347 6.27 44.50 5.45
C HIS A 347 6.62 45.88 4.87
N ILE A 348 7.44 45.97 3.81
CA ILE A 348 7.79 47.18 3.11
C ILE A 348 6.93 47.34 1.85
#